data_1e02487613d5476e8b444298440cd9ae
#
_entry.id   1e02487613d5476e8b444298440cd9ae
#
_cell.length_a   1.000
_cell.length_b   1.000
_cell.length_c   1.000
_cell.angle_alpha   90.00
_cell.angle_beta   90.00
_cell.angle_gamma   90.00
#
_symmetry.space_group_name_H-M   'P 1'
#
loop_
_entity.id
_entity.type
_entity.pdbx_description
1 polymer ?
#
loop_
_entity_poly.entity_id
_entity_poly.type
_entity_poly.pdbx_seq_one_letter_code
_entity_poly.pdbx_strand_id
1 'polypeptide(L)'
;FTTVPAVGWLNLILVWGWVHQLGYHLPRLREIRPTRLAALAAVPMALALGLAVLGPYSSSLVTHAGDPEPSNMAPPTLVVALYGLAQVLVLCALWPVLDRLLANERVWLATGFLGMRGIHIYLWHIPWVALVGVAAWQLELDAQPLDGRWWLAHLAGLVVILGLAWPSAGLAARADRQLARLGNAWRARGLPATPFAVAIPVSLLAMTVTGLGTWWRVAFLGIPTSSVLNLVVLVVAWSALAAGLRAPHRPQ
;
A
#
# COMPACT_ATOMS: atom_id res chain seq x y z
N PHE A 1 22.84 -8.48 1.64
CA PHE A 1 21.79 -7.83 2.46
C PHE A 1 22.51 -7.01 3.52
N THR A 2 22.55 -5.69 3.35
CA THR A 2 22.97 -4.78 4.43
C THR A 2 21.95 -4.93 5.55
N THR A 3 22.42 -5.35 6.73
CA THR A 3 21.56 -5.51 7.90
C THR A 3 21.06 -4.13 8.34
N VAL A 4 19.81 -3.84 8.05
CA VAL A 4 19.16 -2.64 8.57
C VAL A 4 19.09 -2.77 10.09
N PRO A 5 19.59 -1.80 10.87
CA PRO A 5 19.47 -1.83 12.32
C PRO A 5 18.02 -2.00 12.73
N ALA A 6 17.75 -2.80 13.77
CA ALA A 6 16.38 -3.04 14.25
C ALA A 6 15.58 -1.73 14.49
N VAL A 7 16.26 -0.67 14.93
CA VAL A 7 15.71 0.68 15.09
C VAL A 7 15.17 1.26 13.78
N GLY A 8 15.77 0.93 12.63
CA GLY A 8 15.29 1.41 11.32
C GLY A 8 13.88 0.96 10.99
N TRP A 9 13.43 -0.17 11.53
CA TRP A 9 12.08 -0.68 11.32
C TRP A 9 11.00 0.11 12.08
N LEU A 10 11.37 0.92 13.08
CA LEU A 10 10.44 1.86 13.71
C LEU A 10 9.92 2.89 12.70
N ASN A 11 10.66 3.16 11.64
CA ASN A 11 10.21 4.05 10.57
C ASN A 11 8.94 3.56 9.86
N LEU A 12 8.62 2.25 9.90
CA LEU A 12 7.32 1.79 9.43
C LEU A 12 6.18 2.49 10.15
N ILE A 13 6.28 2.62 11.47
CA ILE A 13 5.25 3.28 12.28
C ILE A 13 5.37 4.79 12.13
N LEU A 14 6.58 5.33 12.21
CA LEU A 14 6.81 6.77 12.22
C LEU A 14 6.43 7.43 10.88
N VAL A 15 6.92 6.90 9.76
CA VAL A 15 6.69 7.47 8.42
C VAL A 15 5.24 7.26 7.98
N TRP A 16 4.70 6.04 8.10
CA TRP A 16 3.31 5.79 7.73
C TRP A 16 2.33 6.47 8.67
N GLY A 17 2.63 6.50 9.98
CA GLY A 17 1.87 7.26 10.96
C GLY A 17 1.88 8.76 10.66
N TRP A 18 3.02 9.33 10.28
CA TRP A 18 3.15 10.70 9.83
C TRP A 18 2.25 11.00 8.63
N VAL A 19 2.35 10.22 7.56
CA VAL A 19 1.52 10.40 6.36
C VAL A 19 0.03 10.24 6.69
N HIS A 20 -0.31 9.29 7.55
CA HIS A 20 -1.69 9.12 8.01
C HIS A 20 -2.20 10.35 8.79
N GLN A 21 -1.37 10.91 9.67
CA GLN A 21 -1.72 12.12 10.42
C GLN A 21 -1.98 13.34 9.51
N LEU A 22 -1.29 13.46 8.38
CA LEU A 22 -1.57 14.52 7.42
C LEU A 22 -3.03 14.48 6.93
N GLY A 23 -3.63 13.29 6.85
CA GLY A 23 -5.04 13.11 6.49
C GLY A 23 -6.01 13.86 7.41
N TYR A 24 -5.73 13.93 8.71
CA TYR A 24 -6.56 14.68 9.67
C TYR A 24 -6.46 16.20 9.49
N HIS A 25 -5.41 16.68 8.85
CA HIS A 25 -5.22 18.10 8.58
C HIS A 25 -5.74 18.54 7.21
N LEU A 26 -6.21 17.61 6.36
CA LEU A 26 -6.74 17.92 5.03
C LEU A 26 -7.80 19.04 5.02
N PRO A 27 -8.80 19.07 5.92
CA PRO A 27 -9.79 20.15 5.93
C PRO A 27 -9.15 21.53 6.08
N ARG A 28 -8.19 21.68 7.03
CA ARG A 28 -7.46 22.93 7.27
C ARG A 28 -6.53 23.31 6.11
N LEU A 29 -5.84 22.32 5.53
CA LEU A 29 -4.97 22.56 4.37
C LEU A 29 -5.75 23.08 3.17
N ARG A 30 -6.98 22.62 2.97
CA ARG A 30 -7.85 23.09 1.88
C ARG A 30 -8.31 24.52 2.00
N GLU A 31 -8.22 25.13 3.18
CA GLU A 31 -8.50 26.55 3.42
C GLU A 31 -7.37 27.46 2.93
N ILE A 32 -6.18 26.91 2.72
CA ILE A 32 -5.01 27.65 2.25
C ILE A 32 -5.11 27.87 0.73
N ARG A 33 -4.70 29.06 0.27
CA ARG A 33 -4.69 29.37 -1.17
C ARG A 33 -3.89 28.33 -1.99
N PRO A 34 -4.42 27.82 -3.11
CA PRO A 34 -3.77 26.80 -3.92
C PRO A 34 -2.34 27.14 -4.33
N THR A 35 -2.09 28.41 -4.69
CA THR A 35 -0.75 28.88 -5.08
C THR A 35 0.26 28.80 -3.93
N ARG A 36 -0.17 29.07 -2.69
CA ARG A 36 0.68 28.91 -1.51
C ARG A 36 0.96 27.43 -1.21
N LEU A 37 -0.04 26.58 -1.35
CA LEU A 37 0.13 25.13 -1.19
C LEU A 37 1.10 24.57 -2.22
N ALA A 38 1.00 24.99 -3.48
CA ALA A 38 1.93 24.60 -4.53
C ALA A 38 3.38 25.04 -4.21
N ALA A 39 3.56 26.29 -3.74
CA ALA A 39 4.86 26.77 -3.30
C ALA A 39 5.39 26.00 -2.08
N LEU A 40 4.54 25.72 -1.09
CA LEU A 40 4.90 24.93 0.09
C LEU A 40 5.25 23.48 -0.31
N ALA A 41 4.61 22.90 -1.32
CA ALA A 41 4.90 21.54 -1.80
C ALA A 41 6.30 21.46 -2.46
N ALA A 42 6.78 22.55 -3.06
CA ALA A 42 8.09 22.57 -3.70
C ALA A 42 9.24 22.34 -2.70
N VAL A 43 9.09 22.77 -1.45
CA VAL A 43 10.14 22.63 -0.43
C VAL A 43 10.38 21.16 -0.08
N PRO A 44 9.39 20.37 0.42
CA PRO A 44 9.61 18.97 0.74
C PRO A 44 9.95 18.15 -0.51
N MET A 45 9.46 18.51 -1.70
CA MET A 45 9.83 17.86 -2.96
C MET A 45 11.32 18.10 -3.28
N ALA A 46 11.80 19.33 -3.19
CA ALA A 46 13.21 19.66 -3.44
C ALA A 46 14.13 18.98 -2.41
N LEU A 47 13.72 18.93 -1.13
CA LEU A 47 14.46 18.23 -0.09
C LEU A 47 14.48 16.71 -0.36
N ALA A 48 13.37 16.09 -0.74
CA ALA A 48 13.31 14.67 -1.07
C ALA A 48 14.23 14.33 -2.25
N LEU A 49 14.18 15.13 -3.32
CA LEU A 49 15.05 14.98 -4.48
C LEU A 49 16.53 15.22 -4.12
N GLY A 50 16.82 16.27 -3.35
CA GLY A 50 18.17 16.55 -2.90
C GLY A 50 18.75 15.43 -2.07
N LEU A 51 17.98 14.86 -1.15
CA LEU A 51 18.40 13.72 -0.32
C LEU A 51 18.58 12.43 -1.15
N ALA A 52 17.79 12.21 -2.18
CA ALA A 52 17.89 11.05 -3.04
C ALA A 52 19.02 11.16 -4.07
N VAL A 53 19.34 12.37 -4.57
CA VAL A 53 20.34 12.57 -5.63
C VAL A 53 21.71 12.92 -5.06
N LEU A 54 21.75 13.75 -4.02
CA LEU A 54 23.00 14.29 -3.44
C LEU A 54 23.29 13.73 -2.04
N GLY A 55 22.31 13.08 -1.42
CA GLY A 55 22.39 12.59 -0.04
C GLY A 55 22.67 11.10 0.05
N PRO A 56 22.55 10.53 1.25
CA PRO A 56 22.87 9.12 1.53
C PRO A 56 21.72 8.16 1.17
N TYR A 57 20.65 8.63 0.56
CA TYR A 57 19.48 7.80 0.25
C TYR A 57 19.50 7.34 -1.19
N SER A 58 18.93 6.15 -1.44
CA SER A 58 18.78 5.63 -2.79
C SER A 58 17.89 6.56 -3.65
N SER A 59 18.19 6.66 -4.94
CA SER A 59 17.32 7.31 -5.92
C SER A 59 16.07 6.48 -6.23
N SER A 60 16.06 5.21 -5.84
CA SER A 60 14.93 4.30 -6.03
C SER A 60 13.97 4.32 -4.84
N LEU A 61 12.67 4.44 -5.12
CA LEU A 61 11.63 4.28 -4.09
C LEU A 61 11.41 2.79 -3.77
N VAL A 62 11.50 1.92 -4.76
CA VAL A 62 11.19 0.49 -4.62
C VAL A 62 12.42 -0.32 -5.01
N THR A 63 12.76 -1.31 -4.19
CA THR A 63 13.88 -2.23 -4.50
C THR A 63 13.57 -3.06 -5.74
N HIS A 64 14.51 -3.11 -6.67
CA HIS A 64 14.47 -4.05 -7.78
C HIS A 64 15.16 -5.35 -7.36
N ALA A 65 14.73 -6.46 -7.94
CA ALA A 65 15.40 -7.74 -7.74
C ALA A 65 16.85 -7.63 -8.26
N GLY A 66 17.83 -7.85 -7.39
CA GLY A 66 19.25 -7.73 -7.72
C GLY A 66 19.89 -6.37 -7.39
N ASP A 67 19.13 -5.40 -6.90
CA ASP A 67 19.66 -4.11 -6.46
C ASP A 67 20.41 -4.29 -5.12
N PRO A 68 21.69 -3.94 -5.02
CA PRO A 68 22.46 -4.05 -3.78
C PRO A 68 22.07 -2.99 -2.75
N GLU A 69 21.41 -1.92 -3.17
CA GLU A 69 21.05 -0.81 -2.29
C GLU A 69 19.67 -0.98 -1.67
N PRO A 70 19.51 -0.64 -0.36
CA PRO A 70 18.21 -0.64 0.28
C PRO A 70 17.31 0.42 -0.34
N SER A 71 16.05 0.05 -0.64
CA SER A 71 15.07 1.01 -1.14
C SER A 71 14.63 2.00 -0.06
N ASN A 72 14.05 3.13 -0.50
CA ASN A 72 13.47 4.09 0.44
C ASN A 72 12.16 3.59 1.10
N MET A 73 11.59 2.47 0.66
CA MET A 73 10.33 1.94 1.17
C MET A 73 10.48 0.84 2.23
N ALA A 74 11.66 0.21 2.34
CA ALA A 74 11.86 -0.94 3.25
C ALA A 74 13.20 -0.90 3.99
N PRO A 75 13.28 -0.26 5.15
CA PRO A 75 12.24 0.50 5.84
C PRO A 75 12.00 1.88 5.23
N PRO A 76 10.81 2.48 5.42
CA PRO A 76 10.52 3.81 4.88
C PRO A 76 11.48 4.86 5.42
N THR A 77 12.00 5.71 4.54
CA THR A 77 12.99 6.73 4.90
C THR A 77 12.37 8.13 5.00
N LEU A 78 13.17 9.11 5.40
CA LEU A 78 12.78 10.52 5.40
C LEU A 78 12.40 11.01 3.98
N VAL A 79 13.00 10.44 2.93
CA VAL A 79 12.65 10.74 1.53
C VAL A 79 11.17 10.43 1.27
N VAL A 80 10.68 9.27 1.74
CA VAL A 80 9.26 8.89 1.60
C VAL A 80 8.34 9.82 2.39
N ALA A 81 8.74 10.22 3.61
CA ALA A 81 7.96 11.14 4.41
C ALA A 81 7.81 12.53 3.75
N LEU A 82 8.91 13.07 3.23
CA LEU A 82 8.93 14.36 2.53
C LEU A 82 8.16 14.29 1.20
N TYR A 83 8.34 13.22 0.44
CA TYR A 83 7.61 12.99 -0.80
C TYR A 83 6.11 12.88 -0.55
N GLY A 84 5.70 12.12 0.48
CA GLY A 84 4.30 12.02 0.90
C GLY A 84 3.70 13.38 1.30
N LEU A 85 4.45 14.20 2.07
CA LEU A 85 4.03 15.56 2.40
C LEU A 85 3.84 16.41 1.14
N ALA A 86 4.80 16.38 0.20
CA ALA A 86 4.69 17.10 -1.06
C ALA A 86 3.44 16.69 -1.85
N GLN A 87 3.17 15.40 -1.96
CA GLN A 87 1.98 14.87 -2.65
C GLN A 87 0.68 15.35 -2.00
N VAL A 88 0.58 15.35 -0.67
CA VAL A 88 -0.61 15.84 0.05
C VAL A 88 -0.82 17.33 -0.22
N LEU A 89 0.24 18.14 -0.18
CA LEU A 89 0.15 19.58 -0.45
C LEU A 89 -0.26 19.85 -1.91
N VAL A 90 0.29 19.11 -2.88
CA VAL A 90 -0.11 19.17 -4.29
C VAL A 90 -1.58 18.78 -4.47
N LEU A 91 -2.02 17.70 -3.83
CA LEU A 91 -3.42 17.27 -3.86
C LEU A 91 -4.35 18.36 -3.35
N CYS A 92 -3.99 19.00 -2.22
CA CYS A 92 -4.76 20.11 -1.67
C CYS A 92 -4.76 21.35 -2.59
N ALA A 93 -3.64 21.65 -3.26
CA ALA A 93 -3.55 22.71 -4.23
C ALA A 93 -4.42 22.47 -5.47
N LEU A 94 -4.53 21.22 -5.89
CA LEU A 94 -5.37 20.80 -7.03
C LEU A 94 -6.85 20.62 -6.66
N TRP A 95 -7.19 20.70 -5.38
CA TRP A 95 -8.54 20.40 -4.90
C TRP A 95 -9.66 21.16 -5.61
N PRO A 96 -9.54 22.49 -5.87
CA PRO A 96 -10.59 23.21 -6.61
C PRO A 96 -10.81 22.71 -8.04
N VAL A 97 -9.77 22.15 -8.67
CA VAL A 97 -9.87 21.54 -10.00
C VAL A 97 -10.57 20.19 -9.88
N LEU A 98 -10.21 19.40 -8.89
CA LEU A 98 -10.83 18.10 -8.62
C LEU A 98 -12.31 18.27 -8.28
N ASP A 99 -12.69 19.25 -7.46
CA ASP A 99 -14.11 19.52 -7.14
C ASP A 99 -14.91 19.86 -8.41
N ARG A 100 -14.34 20.64 -9.34
CA ARG A 100 -15.00 20.93 -10.63
C ARG A 100 -15.14 19.69 -11.50
N LEU A 101 -14.14 18.83 -11.55
CA LEU A 101 -14.19 17.57 -12.30
C LEU A 101 -15.23 16.63 -11.70
N LEU A 102 -15.26 16.51 -10.37
CA LEU A 102 -16.19 15.66 -9.64
C LEU A 102 -17.63 16.21 -9.62
N ALA A 103 -17.84 17.49 -9.96
CA ALA A 103 -19.19 18.04 -10.19
C ALA A 103 -19.87 17.42 -11.43
N ASN A 104 -19.10 16.81 -12.34
CA ASN A 104 -19.65 16.05 -13.45
C ASN A 104 -20.11 14.67 -12.93
N GLU A 105 -21.41 14.37 -13.08
CA GLU A 105 -22.01 13.12 -12.59
C GLU A 105 -21.32 11.85 -13.13
N ARG A 106 -20.90 11.85 -14.39
CA ARG A 106 -20.21 10.71 -15.00
C ARG A 106 -18.85 10.47 -14.35
N VAL A 107 -18.10 11.56 -14.08
CA VAL A 107 -16.79 11.50 -13.40
C VAL A 107 -16.99 11.04 -11.97
N TRP A 108 -17.99 11.57 -11.27
CA TRP A 108 -18.33 11.16 -9.92
C TRP A 108 -18.67 9.66 -9.83
N LEU A 109 -19.55 9.18 -10.71
CA LEU A 109 -19.93 7.77 -10.76
C LEU A 109 -18.74 6.86 -11.09
N ALA A 110 -17.92 7.25 -12.07
CA ALA A 110 -16.71 6.51 -12.42
C ALA A 110 -15.72 6.45 -11.26
N THR A 111 -15.48 7.59 -10.59
CA THR A 111 -14.58 7.65 -9.44
C THR A 111 -15.11 6.83 -8.26
N GLY A 112 -16.40 6.90 -7.97
CA GLY A 112 -17.06 6.09 -6.94
C GLY A 112 -16.96 4.58 -7.25
N PHE A 113 -17.19 4.20 -8.50
CA PHE A 113 -17.09 2.81 -8.95
C PHE A 113 -15.66 2.26 -8.85
N LEU A 114 -14.67 3.06 -9.22
CA LEU A 114 -13.26 2.73 -9.03
C LEU A 114 -12.89 2.67 -7.54
N GLY A 115 -13.36 3.64 -6.76
CA GLY A 115 -13.09 3.73 -5.33
C GLY A 115 -13.61 2.52 -4.53
N MET A 116 -14.79 2.01 -4.87
CA MET A 116 -15.35 0.81 -4.23
C MET A 116 -14.46 -0.44 -4.40
N ARG A 117 -13.66 -0.50 -5.45
CA ARG A 117 -12.73 -1.59 -5.71
C ARG A 117 -11.26 -1.22 -5.47
N GLY A 118 -11.00 0.03 -5.18
CA GLY A 118 -9.65 0.58 -5.12
C GLY A 118 -8.72 -0.18 -4.18
N ILE A 119 -9.19 -0.54 -3.00
CA ILE A 119 -8.38 -1.31 -2.03
C ILE A 119 -8.05 -2.72 -2.55
N HIS A 120 -9.00 -3.39 -3.19
CA HIS A 120 -8.76 -4.72 -3.74
C HIS A 120 -7.82 -4.65 -4.94
N ILE A 121 -7.98 -3.65 -5.82
CA ILE A 121 -7.05 -3.41 -6.93
C ILE A 121 -5.66 -3.14 -6.39
N TYR A 122 -5.54 -2.27 -5.37
CA TYR A 122 -4.27 -1.97 -4.71
C TYR A 122 -3.61 -3.20 -4.10
N LEU A 123 -4.35 -4.08 -3.45
CA LEU A 123 -3.80 -5.30 -2.85
C LEU A 123 -3.41 -6.34 -3.91
N TRP A 124 -4.18 -6.43 -4.99
CA TRP A 124 -3.98 -7.46 -6.02
C TRP A 124 -3.11 -7.03 -7.20
N HIS A 125 -2.71 -5.75 -7.32
CA HIS A 125 -1.84 -5.35 -8.43
C HIS A 125 -0.43 -5.93 -8.32
N ILE A 126 0.13 -6.09 -7.13
CA ILE A 126 1.51 -6.55 -6.93
C ILE A 126 1.77 -7.94 -7.56
N PRO A 127 0.95 -8.98 -7.33
CA PRO A 127 1.12 -10.26 -8.02
C PRO A 127 1.10 -10.12 -9.55
N TRP A 128 0.26 -9.23 -10.08
CA TRP A 128 0.18 -9.01 -11.52
C TRP A 128 1.37 -8.21 -12.06
N VAL A 129 1.90 -7.25 -11.31
CA VAL A 129 3.15 -6.57 -11.64
C VAL A 129 4.29 -7.58 -11.74
N ALA A 130 4.41 -8.49 -10.76
CA ALA A 130 5.42 -9.53 -10.77
C ALA A 130 5.27 -10.47 -12.00
N LEU A 131 4.04 -10.92 -12.29
CA LEU A 131 3.77 -11.80 -13.42
C LEU A 131 4.07 -11.13 -14.77
N VAL A 132 3.62 -9.88 -14.95
CA VAL A 132 3.88 -9.09 -16.16
C VAL A 132 5.36 -8.79 -16.30
N GLY A 133 6.08 -8.51 -15.21
CA GLY A 133 7.52 -8.31 -15.20
C GLY A 133 8.28 -9.56 -15.62
N VAL A 134 7.91 -10.73 -15.09
CA VAL A 134 8.50 -12.02 -15.50
C VAL A 134 8.20 -12.31 -16.98
N ALA A 135 6.97 -12.06 -17.43
CA ALA A 135 6.61 -12.26 -18.84
C ALA A 135 7.41 -11.31 -19.76
N ALA A 136 7.56 -10.04 -19.38
CA ALA A 136 8.34 -9.08 -20.15
C ALA A 136 9.82 -9.50 -20.24
N TRP A 137 10.39 -10.00 -19.13
CA TRP A 137 11.75 -10.52 -19.09
C TRP A 137 11.91 -11.77 -19.99
N GLN A 138 10.98 -12.73 -19.92
CA GLN A 138 11.00 -13.93 -20.75
C GLN A 138 10.85 -13.63 -22.26
N LEU A 139 10.13 -12.56 -22.59
CA LEU A 139 9.91 -12.12 -23.97
C LEU A 139 11.00 -11.14 -24.45
N GLU A 140 12.04 -10.91 -23.63
CA GLU A 140 13.16 -10.01 -23.93
C GLU A 140 12.69 -8.60 -24.36
N LEU A 141 11.62 -8.11 -23.72
CA LEU A 141 11.06 -6.78 -24.01
C LEU A 141 11.91 -5.67 -23.41
N ASP A 142 13.22 -5.71 -23.69
CA ASP A 142 14.15 -4.69 -23.23
C ASP A 142 13.96 -3.40 -24.01
N ALA A 143 13.76 -2.30 -23.29
CA ALA A 143 13.74 -0.96 -23.85
C ALA A 143 14.64 -0.06 -22.97
N GLN A 144 15.40 0.80 -23.63
CA GLN A 144 16.24 1.76 -22.93
C GLN A 144 15.34 2.70 -22.11
N PRO A 145 15.71 3.00 -20.84
CA PRO A 145 14.95 3.92 -20.00
C PRO A 145 14.69 5.25 -20.71
N LEU A 146 13.45 5.73 -20.62
CA LEU A 146 12.96 6.98 -21.21
C LEU A 146 12.84 7.00 -22.75
N ASP A 147 13.14 5.91 -23.45
CA ASP A 147 12.83 5.78 -24.89
C ASP A 147 11.31 5.65 -25.11
N GLY A 148 10.84 5.97 -26.31
CA GLY A 148 9.43 5.85 -26.67
C GLY A 148 8.89 4.43 -26.51
N ARG A 149 9.70 3.41 -26.82
CA ARG A 149 9.38 1.99 -26.61
C ARG A 149 9.23 1.65 -25.14
N TRP A 150 10.07 2.22 -24.28
CA TRP A 150 10.00 2.06 -22.83
C TRP A 150 8.67 2.57 -22.29
N TRP A 151 8.27 3.80 -22.67
CA TRP A 151 6.98 4.35 -22.27
C TRP A 151 5.80 3.52 -22.77
N LEU A 152 5.86 3.06 -24.03
CA LEU A 152 4.80 2.23 -24.61
C LEU A 152 4.68 0.89 -23.88
N ALA A 153 5.79 0.23 -23.58
CA ALA A 153 5.81 -1.03 -22.83
C ALA A 153 5.23 -0.86 -21.41
N HIS A 154 5.59 0.23 -20.70
CA HIS A 154 5.06 0.51 -19.38
C HIS A 154 3.57 0.85 -19.38
N LEU A 155 3.10 1.63 -20.36
CA LEU A 155 1.67 1.92 -20.52
C LEU A 155 0.88 0.65 -20.87
N ALA A 156 1.39 -0.18 -21.79
CA ALA A 156 0.78 -1.46 -22.11
C ALA A 156 0.75 -2.40 -20.88
N GLY A 157 1.87 -2.50 -20.19
CA GLY A 157 1.97 -3.26 -18.93
C GLY A 157 0.97 -2.78 -17.88
N LEU A 158 0.83 -1.46 -17.69
CA LEU A 158 -0.15 -0.89 -16.77
C LEU A 158 -1.59 -1.28 -17.14
N VAL A 159 -1.94 -1.19 -18.43
CA VAL A 159 -3.28 -1.59 -18.91
C VAL A 159 -3.54 -3.08 -18.65
N VAL A 160 -2.55 -3.93 -18.92
CA VAL A 160 -2.65 -5.38 -18.65
C VAL A 160 -2.79 -5.65 -17.16
N ILE A 161 -1.96 -5.01 -16.31
CA ILE A 161 -2.01 -5.17 -14.86
C ILE A 161 -3.38 -4.76 -14.32
N LEU A 162 -3.90 -3.60 -14.72
CA LEU A 162 -5.21 -3.13 -14.29
C LEU A 162 -6.34 -4.03 -14.81
N GLY A 163 -6.22 -4.52 -16.05
CA GLY A 163 -7.16 -5.46 -16.65
C GLY A 163 -7.23 -6.80 -15.90
N LEU A 164 -6.11 -7.28 -15.39
CA LEU A 164 -6.02 -8.50 -14.56
C LEU A 164 -6.40 -8.26 -13.10
N ALA A 165 -6.02 -7.12 -12.54
CA ALA A 165 -6.37 -6.75 -11.17
C ALA A 165 -7.87 -6.53 -10.98
N TRP A 166 -8.57 -6.07 -12.01
CA TRP A 166 -10.01 -5.81 -11.95
C TRP A 166 -10.87 -7.05 -11.63
N PRO A 167 -10.79 -8.18 -12.38
CA PRO A 167 -11.50 -9.40 -12.02
C PRO A 167 -11.02 -10.00 -10.71
N SER A 168 -9.72 -9.90 -10.42
CA SER A 168 -9.14 -10.35 -9.14
C SER A 168 -9.76 -9.58 -7.95
N ALA A 169 -9.95 -8.27 -8.08
CA ALA A 169 -10.66 -7.46 -7.09
C ALA A 169 -12.11 -7.94 -6.87
N GLY A 170 -12.79 -8.37 -7.93
CA GLY A 170 -14.12 -8.95 -7.84
C GLY A 170 -14.15 -10.29 -7.10
N LEU A 171 -13.16 -11.14 -7.34
CA LEU A 171 -12.99 -12.42 -6.64
C LEU A 171 -12.63 -12.19 -5.16
N ALA A 172 -11.72 -11.27 -4.87
CA ALA A 172 -11.35 -10.89 -3.50
C ALA A 172 -12.55 -10.37 -2.72
N ALA A 173 -13.37 -9.49 -3.31
CA ALA A 173 -14.59 -9.02 -2.68
C ALA A 173 -15.62 -10.13 -2.40
N ARG A 174 -15.64 -11.20 -3.22
CA ARG A 174 -16.46 -12.38 -2.93
C ARG A 174 -15.89 -13.19 -1.78
N ALA A 175 -14.56 -13.40 -1.76
CA ALA A 175 -13.86 -14.07 -0.67
C ALA A 175 -14.09 -13.35 0.66
N ASP A 176 -13.97 -12.02 0.70
CA ASP A 176 -14.24 -11.22 1.90
C ASP A 176 -15.67 -11.43 2.43
N ARG A 177 -16.65 -11.54 1.55
CA ARG A 177 -18.03 -11.84 1.98
C ARG A 177 -18.16 -13.24 2.59
N GLN A 178 -17.46 -14.23 2.04
CA GLN A 178 -17.44 -15.59 2.60
C GLN A 178 -16.72 -15.63 3.95
N LEU A 179 -15.57 -14.97 4.05
CA LEU A 179 -14.82 -14.85 5.29
C LEU A 179 -15.63 -14.12 6.37
N ALA A 180 -16.38 -13.08 6.00
CA ALA A 180 -17.28 -12.40 6.92
C ALA A 180 -18.40 -13.32 7.44
N ARG A 181 -18.93 -14.23 6.60
CA ARG A 181 -19.91 -15.25 7.04
C ARG A 181 -19.30 -16.23 8.04
N LEU A 182 -18.09 -16.71 7.78
CA LEU A 182 -17.36 -17.59 8.70
C LEU A 182 -17.09 -16.90 10.04
N GLY A 183 -16.68 -15.64 10.01
CA GLY A 183 -16.46 -14.86 11.21
C GLY A 183 -17.76 -14.62 12.00
N ASN A 184 -18.91 -14.40 11.35
CA ASN A 184 -20.19 -14.30 12.03
C ASN A 184 -20.58 -15.63 12.73
N ALA A 185 -20.32 -16.76 12.08
CA ALA A 185 -20.53 -18.09 12.70
C ALA A 185 -19.61 -18.32 13.91
N TRP A 186 -18.38 -17.80 13.86
CA TRP A 186 -17.44 -17.84 14.98
C TRP A 186 -17.96 -17.06 16.19
N ARG A 187 -18.43 -15.85 15.94
CA ARG A 187 -19.00 -15.02 17.00
C ARG A 187 -20.26 -15.62 17.61
N ALA A 188 -21.15 -16.20 16.79
CA ALA A 188 -22.36 -16.84 17.27
C ALA A 188 -22.06 -17.96 18.29
N ARG A 189 -20.81 -18.47 18.30
CA ARG A 189 -20.32 -19.44 19.29
C ARG A 189 -19.69 -18.79 20.53
N GLY A 190 -19.75 -17.47 20.69
CA GLY A 190 -19.22 -16.73 21.85
C GLY A 190 -17.68 -16.70 21.95
N LEU A 191 -16.95 -17.00 20.88
CA LEU A 191 -15.50 -17.04 20.90
C LEU A 191 -14.89 -15.62 20.93
N PRO A 192 -13.82 -15.38 21.72
CA PRO A 192 -13.25 -14.06 21.92
C PRO A 192 -12.54 -13.55 20.64
N ALA A 193 -12.70 -12.26 20.35
CA ALA A 193 -12.05 -11.61 19.21
C ALA A 193 -10.63 -11.06 19.52
N THR A 194 -10.31 -10.87 20.81
CA THR A 194 -9.06 -10.25 21.26
C THR A 194 -7.79 -10.92 20.71
N PRO A 195 -7.65 -12.27 20.71
CA PRO A 195 -6.44 -12.90 20.18
C PRO A 195 -6.25 -12.61 18.69
N PHE A 196 -7.33 -12.41 17.92
CA PHE A 196 -7.25 -12.11 16.50
C PHE A 196 -6.83 -10.67 16.22
N ALA A 197 -7.25 -9.73 17.08
CA ALA A 197 -6.83 -8.34 17.01
C ALA A 197 -5.32 -8.17 17.23
N VAL A 198 -4.69 -9.07 18.02
CA VAL A 198 -3.24 -9.09 18.22
C VAL A 198 -2.54 -9.87 17.09
N ALA A 199 -3.13 -10.98 16.63
CA ALA A 199 -2.52 -11.83 15.60
C ALA A 199 -2.34 -11.09 14.25
N ILE A 200 -3.26 -10.18 13.89
CA ILE A 200 -3.17 -9.42 12.64
C ILE A 200 -1.89 -8.59 12.55
N PRO A 201 -1.63 -7.63 13.46
CA PRO A 201 -0.43 -6.80 13.38
C PRO A 201 0.86 -7.62 13.54
N VAL A 202 0.85 -8.67 14.38
CA VAL A 202 2.01 -9.55 14.55
C VAL A 202 2.32 -10.31 13.26
N SER A 203 1.31 -10.89 12.60
CA SER A 203 1.50 -11.60 11.32
C SER A 203 1.93 -10.68 10.20
N LEU A 204 1.37 -9.46 10.11
CA LEU A 204 1.79 -8.45 9.13
C LEU A 204 3.25 -8.04 9.37
N LEU A 205 3.63 -7.78 10.61
CA LEU A 205 5.00 -7.44 10.97
C LEU A 205 5.96 -8.59 10.63
N ALA A 206 5.60 -9.83 10.98
CA ALA A 206 6.39 -11.00 10.66
C ALA A 206 6.58 -11.15 9.15
N MET A 207 5.53 -11.00 8.34
CA MET A 207 5.62 -11.07 6.87
C MET A 207 6.46 -9.93 6.30
N THR A 208 6.37 -8.73 6.87
CA THR A 208 7.18 -7.57 6.44
C THR A 208 8.67 -7.80 6.69
N VAL A 209 9.02 -8.35 7.85
CA VAL A 209 10.41 -8.58 8.26
C VAL A 209 11.01 -9.80 7.57
N THR A 210 10.26 -10.90 7.45
CA THR A 210 10.76 -12.15 6.86
C THR A 210 10.64 -12.19 5.34
N GLY A 211 9.85 -11.30 4.75
CA GLY A 211 9.55 -11.27 3.33
C GLY A 211 8.53 -12.34 2.88
N LEU A 212 7.85 -12.07 1.76
CA LEU A 212 6.85 -12.99 1.19
C LEU A 212 7.46 -14.23 0.52
N GLY A 213 8.76 -14.16 0.15
CA GLY A 213 9.47 -15.24 -0.54
C GLY A 213 9.94 -16.37 0.37
N THR A 214 9.79 -16.25 1.68
CA THR A 214 10.21 -17.27 2.65
C THR A 214 9.12 -18.31 2.82
N TRP A 215 9.04 -19.25 1.89
CA TRP A 215 8.13 -20.42 1.98
C TRP A 215 8.52 -21.38 3.10
N TRP A 216 9.80 -21.30 3.55
CA TRP A 216 10.42 -22.16 4.54
C TRP A 216 10.40 -21.51 5.92
N ARG A 217 10.61 -22.31 6.94
CA ARG A 217 10.66 -21.85 8.32
C ARG A 217 11.77 -20.82 8.55
N VAL A 218 11.38 -19.62 8.92
CA VAL A 218 12.28 -18.54 9.33
C VAL A 218 11.94 -18.17 10.76
N ALA A 219 12.93 -17.87 11.58
CA ALA A 219 12.70 -17.41 12.95
C ALA A 219 12.31 -15.92 12.95
N PHE A 220 11.15 -15.61 13.49
CA PHE A 220 10.73 -14.25 13.82
C PHE A 220 10.62 -14.15 15.35
N LEU A 221 11.45 -13.30 15.99
CA LEU A 221 11.56 -13.21 17.45
C LEU A 221 11.82 -14.58 18.13
N GLY A 222 12.58 -15.45 17.47
CA GLY A 222 12.87 -16.81 17.97
C GLY A 222 11.76 -17.83 17.74
N ILE A 223 10.61 -17.45 17.18
CA ILE A 223 9.48 -18.34 16.89
C ILE A 223 9.59 -18.80 15.43
N PRO A 224 9.63 -20.12 15.16
CA PRO A 224 9.60 -20.62 13.80
C PRO A 224 8.29 -20.24 13.11
N THR A 225 8.40 -19.54 11.98
CA THR A 225 7.26 -19.08 11.19
C THR A 225 7.52 -19.28 9.69
N SER A 226 6.51 -19.12 8.87
CA SER A 226 6.61 -19.09 7.42
C SER A 226 5.60 -18.08 6.86
N SER A 227 5.84 -17.59 5.65
CA SER A 227 4.90 -16.68 4.98
C SER A 227 3.51 -17.30 4.83
N VAL A 228 3.45 -18.63 4.57
CA VAL A 228 2.17 -19.35 4.46
C VAL A 228 1.44 -19.39 5.81
N LEU A 229 2.14 -19.70 6.89
CA LEU A 229 1.54 -19.74 8.23
C LEU A 229 1.02 -18.34 8.61
N ASN A 230 1.83 -17.29 8.41
CA ASN A 230 1.42 -15.92 8.70
C ASN A 230 0.23 -15.47 7.85
N LEU A 231 0.18 -15.87 6.57
CA LEU A 231 -0.96 -15.59 5.72
C LEU A 231 -2.24 -16.27 6.22
N VAL A 232 -2.17 -17.54 6.61
CA VAL A 232 -3.30 -18.28 7.18
C VAL A 232 -3.79 -17.61 8.48
N VAL A 233 -2.86 -17.29 9.39
CA VAL A 233 -3.20 -16.59 10.64
C VAL A 233 -3.83 -15.24 10.36
N LEU A 234 -3.30 -14.47 9.39
CA LEU A 234 -3.84 -13.18 8.98
C LEU A 234 -5.27 -13.30 8.45
N VAL A 235 -5.52 -14.26 7.55
CA VAL A 235 -6.85 -14.50 6.97
C VAL A 235 -7.86 -14.90 8.05
N VAL A 236 -7.50 -15.80 8.94
CA VAL A 236 -8.37 -16.24 10.04
C VAL A 236 -8.65 -15.09 11.00
N ALA A 237 -7.61 -14.37 11.41
CA ALA A 237 -7.73 -13.26 12.35
C ALA A 237 -8.56 -12.10 11.76
N TRP A 238 -8.33 -11.75 10.50
CA TRP A 238 -9.13 -10.73 9.80
C TRP A 238 -10.60 -11.13 9.71
N SER A 239 -10.87 -12.38 9.37
CA SER A 239 -12.25 -12.89 9.26
C SER A 239 -12.99 -12.80 10.60
N ALA A 240 -12.33 -13.17 11.68
CA ALA A 240 -12.89 -13.11 13.02
C ALA A 240 -13.14 -11.67 13.48
N LEU A 241 -12.19 -10.74 13.19
CA LEU A 241 -12.32 -9.33 13.55
C LEU A 241 -13.40 -8.62 12.71
N ALA A 242 -13.45 -8.86 11.39
CA ALA A 242 -14.45 -8.30 10.50
C ALA A 242 -15.88 -8.68 10.89
N ALA A 243 -16.05 -9.90 11.39
CA ALA A 243 -17.30 -10.34 12.00
C ALA A 243 -17.59 -9.56 13.29
N GLY A 244 -16.53 -9.26 14.07
CA GLY A 244 -16.56 -8.47 15.29
C GLY A 244 -17.18 -7.07 15.10
N LEU A 245 -16.77 -6.38 14.09
CA LEU A 245 -17.15 -4.99 13.84
C LEU A 245 -18.56 -4.83 13.24
N ARG A 246 -19.13 -5.88 12.64
CA ARG A 246 -20.43 -5.82 11.92
C ARG A 246 -21.66 -6.24 12.75
N ALA A 247 -21.48 -6.57 14.03
CA ALA A 247 -22.64 -6.89 14.86
C ALA A 247 -23.38 -5.60 15.25
N PRO A 248 -24.70 -5.55 15.11
CA PRO A 248 -25.48 -4.46 15.64
C PRO A 248 -25.27 -4.42 17.17
N HIS A 249 -25.02 -3.23 17.71
CA HIS A 249 -25.15 -3.00 19.14
C HIS A 249 -26.55 -3.46 19.56
N ARG A 250 -26.65 -4.55 20.32
CA ARG A 250 -27.91 -4.82 21.02
C ARG A 250 -28.02 -3.71 22.07
N PRO A 251 -29.07 -2.89 22.05
CA PRO A 251 -29.34 -2.02 23.18
C PRO A 251 -29.55 -2.91 24.38
N GLN A 252 -28.82 -2.61 25.46
CA GLN A 252 -29.06 -3.18 26.80
C GLN A 252 -30.35 -2.62 27.38
#